data_b4273d16c478edbd10cd79c6e5a2110c
#
_entry.id   b4273d16c478edbd10cd79c6e5a2110c
#
_cell.length_a   1.000
_cell.length_b   1.000
_cell.length_c   1.000
_cell.angle_alpha   90.00
_cell.angle_beta   90.00
_cell.angle_gamma   90.00
#
_symmetry.space_group_name_H-M   'P 1'
#
loop_
_entity.id
_entity.type
_entity.pdbx_description
1 polymer ?
#
loop_
_entity_poly.entity_id
_entity_poly.type
_entity_poly.pdbx_seq_one_letter_code
_entity_poly.pdbx_strand_id
1 'polypeptide(L)'
;MKNIITLLLALVLLLGASALADDRADMLVAAAVNELGYSATKGGYSKYGEWGGSAYGEWCSEFVSWCVNFADEYYGTSMLGSDYPLQTSCEGGSMWYKERGRYVTVNGGLRGEEGQFYLSDGVSVADRPYIPQKGDLIYIEWYKYNRLDHVGIVEMVTQDADGTYYVHTIEGNNHILGPTPAVVQRYTYRLDDDSIRGYGVLQEGLVGWELGMGSSGSQVIALQKNLKELGYYDGDCAGKLGKATVEAIKKFQKASGLEQTGTADWETQKSKKIGRASCRERVCVMV
;
A
#
# COMPACT_ATOMS: atom_id res chain seq x y z
N MET A 1 -10.87 -40.46 2.96
CA MET A 1 -11.08 -39.81 1.66
C MET A 1 -11.61 -38.40 1.76
N LYS A 2 -12.62 -38.09 2.61
CA LYS A 2 -13.14 -36.69 2.75
C LYS A 2 -12.10 -35.67 3.18
N ASN A 3 -11.17 -35.98 4.09
CA ASN A 3 -10.16 -35.04 4.60
C ASN A 3 -9.03 -34.71 3.60
N ILE A 4 -8.75 -35.65 2.68
CA ILE A 4 -7.75 -35.45 1.64
C ILE A 4 -8.28 -34.49 0.55
N ILE A 5 -9.54 -34.59 0.20
CA ILE A 5 -10.21 -33.73 -0.78
C ILE A 5 -10.28 -32.28 -0.26
N THR A 6 -10.57 -32.09 1.03
CA THR A 6 -10.66 -30.77 1.67
C THR A 6 -9.27 -30.10 1.72
N LEU A 7 -8.20 -30.86 1.97
CA LEU A 7 -6.83 -30.35 1.99
C LEU A 7 -6.35 -29.98 0.59
N LEU A 8 -6.68 -30.77 -0.43
CA LEU A 8 -6.37 -30.48 -1.83
C LEU A 8 -7.10 -29.26 -2.36
N LEU A 9 -8.37 -29.05 -2.01
CA LEU A 9 -9.12 -27.85 -2.38
C LEU A 9 -8.55 -26.58 -1.71
N ALA A 10 -8.14 -26.67 -0.44
CA ALA A 10 -7.51 -25.56 0.26
C ALA A 10 -6.14 -25.19 -0.35
N LEU A 11 -5.36 -26.20 -0.75
CA LEU A 11 -4.07 -26.01 -1.39
C LEU A 11 -4.20 -25.40 -2.80
N VAL A 12 -5.19 -25.85 -3.58
CA VAL A 12 -5.49 -25.29 -4.92
C VAL A 12 -5.98 -23.85 -4.83
N LEU A 13 -6.77 -23.50 -3.80
CA LEU A 13 -7.22 -22.11 -3.58
C LEU A 13 -6.07 -21.19 -3.14
N LEU A 14 -5.11 -21.69 -2.35
CA LEU A 14 -3.92 -20.92 -1.96
C LEU A 14 -2.96 -20.70 -3.13
N LEU A 15 -2.75 -21.72 -3.96
CA LEU A 15 -1.93 -21.63 -5.17
C LEU A 15 -2.60 -20.75 -6.25
N GLY A 16 -3.93 -20.79 -6.36
CA GLY A 16 -4.66 -19.93 -7.29
C GLY A 16 -4.62 -18.44 -6.91
N ALA A 17 -4.66 -18.11 -5.62
CA ALA A 17 -4.61 -16.72 -5.16
C ALA A 17 -3.22 -16.08 -5.38
N SER A 18 -2.13 -16.83 -5.17
CA SER A 18 -0.77 -16.33 -5.45
C SER A 18 -0.50 -16.19 -6.95
N ALA A 19 -0.96 -17.12 -7.77
CA ALA A 19 -0.83 -17.03 -9.23
C ALA A 19 -1.56 -15.82 -9.80
N LEU A 20 -2.78 -15.52 -9.32
CA LEU A 20 -3.55 -14.35 -9.77
C LEU A 20 -2.94 -13.01 -9.33
N ALA A 21 -2.22 -12.97 -8.20
CA ALA A 21 -1.51 -11.76 -7.77
C ALA A 21 -0.28 -11.50 -8.65
N ASP A 22 0.47 -12.54 -8.99
CA ASP A 22 1.61 -12.44 -9.91
C ASP A 22 1.17 -11.96 -11.30
N ASP A 23 0.06 -12.49 -11.85
CA ASP A 23 -0.47 -12.05 -13.13
C ASP A 23 -0.81 -10.55 -13.14
N ARG A 24 -1.41 -10.02 -12.06
CA ARG A 24 -1.77 -8.60 -11.96
C ARG A 24 -0.55 -7.68 -11.87
N ALA A 25 0.45 -8.08 -11.11
CA ALA A 25 1.73 -7.37 -11.03
C ALA A 25 2.42 -7.35 -12.40
N ASP A 26 2.43 -8.46 -13.11
CA ASP A 26 2.99 -8.58 -14.46
C ASP A 26 2.25 -7.68 -15.46
N MET A 27 0.93 -7.62 -15.40
CA MET A 27 0.10 -6.76 -16.26
C MET A 27 0.40 -5.26 -16.01
N LEU A 28 0.50 -4.82 -14.75
CA LEU A 28 0.84 -3.45 -14.42
C LEU A 28 2.25 -3.10 -14.90
N VAL A 29 3.23 -3.96 -14.62
CA VAL A 29 4.62 -3.71 -15.05
C VAL A 29 4.72 -3.71 -16.57
N ALA A 30 4.02 -4.61 -17.28
CA ALA A 30 3.99 -4.62 -18.73
C ALA A 30 3.39 -3.31 -19.31
N ALA A 31 2.32 -2.79 -18.71
CA ALA A 31 1.76 -1.49 -19.08
C ALA A 31 2.80 -0.36 -18.90
N ALA A 32 3.52 -0.34 -17.77
CA ALA A 32 4.55 0.66 -17.52
C ALA A 32 5.77 0.53 -18.46
N VAL A 33 6.18 -0.70 -18.78
CA VAL A 33 7.28 -0.98 -19.75
C VAL A 33 6.93 -0.45 -21.14
N ASN A 34 5.69 -0.57 -21.59
CA ASN A 34 5.26 -0.06 -22.88
C ASN A 34 5.34 1.47 -22.99
N GLU A 35 5.38 2.16 -21.87
CA GLU A 35 5.47 3.63 -21.81
C GLU A 35 6.91 4.16 -21.71
N LEU A 36 7.91 3.28 -21.58
CA LEU A 36 9.32 3.68 -21.49
C LEU A 36 9.73 4.55 -22.69
N GLY A 37 10.37 5.68 -22.38
CA GLY A 37 10.78 6.66 -23.37
C GLY A 37 9.73 7.71 -23.71
N TYR A 38 8.49 7.59 -23.21
CA TYR A 38 7.56 8.71 -23.29
C TYR A 38 8.16 9.95 -22.64
N SER A 39 8.07 11.09 -23.30
CA SER A 39 8.56 12.36 -22.81
C SER A 39 7.44 13.39 -22.78
N ALA A 40 7.32 14.11 -21.66
CA ALA A 40 6.51 15.30 -21.61
C ALA A 40 6.99 16.33 -22.66
N THR A 41 6.13 17.24 -23.07
CA THR A 41 6.53 18.32 -23.97
C THR A 41 7.44 19.34 -23.24
N LYS A 42 8.17 20.18 -24.00
CA LYS A 42 8.94 21.29 -23.41
C LYS A 42 8.11 22.28 -22.60
N GLY A 43 6.79 22.36 -22.88
CA GLY A 43 5.83 23.16 -22.12
C GLY A 43 5.25 22.46 -20.89
N GLY A 44 5.71 21.24 -20.57
CA GLY A 44 5.26 20.48 -19.41
C GLY A 44 3.98 19.65 -19.61
N TYR A 45 3.40 19.64 -20.82
CA TYR A 45 2.23 18.81 -21.11
C TYR A 45 2.59 17.33 -21.03
N SER A 46 1.72 16.56 -20.36
CA SER A 46 1.77 15.10 -20.26
C SER A 46 0.40 14.49 -20.56
N LYS A 47 0.37 13.41 -21.36
CA LYS A 47 -0.88 12.64 -21.60
C LYS A 47 -1.46 12.04 -20.32
N TYR A 48 -0.60 11.70 -19.34
CA TYR A 48 -1.03 11.14 -18.06
C TYR A 48 -1.69 12.22 -17.19
N GLY A 49 -1.07 13.41 -17.13
CA GLY A 49 -1.66 14.57 -16.47
C GLY A 49 -2.97 15.00 -17.14
N GLU A 50 -3.05 14.99 -18.48
CA GLU A 50 -4.30 15.27 -19.19
C GLU A 50 -5.38 14.26 -18.82
N TRP A 51 -5.06 12.96 -18.81
CA TRP A 51 -5.98 11.89 -18.41
C TRP A 51 -6.43 12.04 -16.95
N GLY A 52 -5.52 12.41 -16.04
CA GLY A 52 -5.80 12.67 -14.63
C GLY A 52 -6.45 14.02 -14.33
N GLY A 53 -6.63 14.90 -15.34
CA GLY A 53 -7.28 16.20 -15.20
C GLY A 53 -6.34 17.38 -14.96
N SER A 54 -5.01 17.19 -15.03
CA SER A 54 -3.99 18.24 -14.84
C SER A 54 -2.87 18.13 -15.87
N ALA A 55 -3.15 18.46 -17.12
CA ALA A 55 -2.27 18.25 -18.28
C ALA A 55 -0.84 18.79 -18.13
N TYR A 56 -0.64 19.85 -17.33
CA TYR A 56 0.63 20.56 -17.12
C TYR A 56 1.14 20.47 -15.67
N GLY A 57 0.50 19.64 -14.83
CA GLY A 57 0.88 19.42 -13.43
C GLY A 57 1.98 18.38 -13.27
N GLU A 58 2.31 18.08 -12.02
CA GLU A 58 3.09 16.90 -11.66
C GLU A 58 2.25 15.66 -11.99
N TRP A 59 2.83 14.66 -12.66
CA TRP A 59 2.08 13.53 -13.20
C TRP A 59 2.62 12.14 -12.80
N CYS A 60 3.42 12.06 -11.74
CA CYS A 60 3.92 10.75 -11.26
C CYS A 60 2.79 9.84 -10.78
N SER A 61 1.82 10.39 -10.05
CA SER A 61 0.67 9.64 -9.54
C SER A 61 -0.32 9.27 -10.65
N GLU A 62 -0.55 10.19 -11.59
CA GLU A 62 -1.39 9.98 -12.77
C GLU A 62 -0.79 8.92 -13.70
N PHE A 63 0.55 8.89 -13.84
CA PHE A 63 1.24 7.84 -14.62
C PHE A 63 0.94 6.45 -14.05
N VAL A 64 1.08 6.28 -12.73
CA VAL A 64 0.77 5.00 -12.07
C VAL A 64 -0.69 4.61 -12.29
N SER A 65 -1.64 5.52 -12.03
CA SER A 65 -3.07 5.25 -12.20
C SER A 65 -3.43 4.97 -13.66
N TRP A 66 -2.80 5.68 -14.61
CA TRP A 66 -2.98 5.45 -16.04
C TRP A 66 -2.49 4.04 -16.45
N CYS A 67 -1.31 3.61 -15.94
CA CYS A 67 -0.80 2.27 -16.22
C CYS A 67 -1.75 1.18 -15.71
N VAL A 68 -2.33 1.36 -14.51
CA VAL A 68 -3.34 0.43 -13.97
C VAL A 68 -4.58 0.41 -14.85
N ASN A 69 -5.12 1.60 -15.23
CA ASN A 69 -6.29 1.71 -16.10
C ASN A 69 -6.03 1.07 -17.46
N PHE A 70 -4.87 1.32 -18.06
CA PHE A 70 -4.49 0.72 -19.32
C PHE A 70 -4.43 -0.82 -19.21
N ALA A 71 -3.87 -1.36 -18.14
CA ALA A 71 -3.84 -2.80 -17.89
C ALA A 71 -5.26 -3.36 -17.74
N ASP A 72 -6.15 -2.65 -17.02
CA ASP A 72 -7.56 -3.05 -16.89
C ASP A 72 -8.27 -3.11 -18.25
N GLU A 73 -8.11 -2.07 -19.08
CA GLU A 73 -8.73 -2.02 -20.41
C GLU A 73 -8.16 -3.09 -21.36
N TYR A 74 -6.85 -3.31 -21.34
CA TYR A 74 -6.17 -4.23 -22.26
C TYR A 74 -6.34 -5.70 -21.88
N TYR A 75 -6.26 -6.02 -20.58
CA TYR A 75 -6.33 -7.41 -20.09
C TYR A 75 -7.72 -7.79 -19.52
N GLY A 76 -8.66 -6.84 -19.46
CA GLY A 76 -10.00 -7.08 -18.94
C GLY A 76 -10.03 -7.32 -17.42
N THR A 77 -9.14 -6.68 -16.67
CA THR A 77 -9.08 -6.72 -15.20
C THR A 77 -9.88 -5.58 -14.59
N SER A 78 -9.87 -5.46 -13.28
CA SER A 78 -10.51 -4.39 -12.50
C SER A 78 -9.65 -4.03 -11.31
N MET A 79 -8.38 -3.71 -11.56
CA MET A 79 -7.39 -3.42 -10.52
C MET A 79 -7.50 -1.99 -9.99
N LEU A 80 -7.91 -1.03 -10.84
CA LEU A 80 -8.03 0.37 -10.44
C LEU A 80 -9.16 0.55 -9.42
N GLY A 81 -8.86 1.10 -8.26
CA GLY A 81 -9.80 1.27 -7.15
C GLY A 81 -9.94 0.04 -6.24
N SER A 82 -9.52 -1.15 -6.69
CA SER A 82 -9.56 -2.40 -5.90
C SER A 82 -8.17 -2.84 -5.43
N ASP A 83 -7.23 -3.00 -6.32
CA ASP A 83 -5.84 -3.40 -6.03
C ASP A 83 -4.90 -2.19 -5.95
N TYR A 84 -5.15 -1.18 -6.75
CA TYR A 84 -4.39 0.07 -6.82
C TYR A 84 -5.32 1.29 -6.69
N PRO A 85 -4.86 2.39 -6.05
CA PRO A 85 -5.66 3.59 -5.96
C PRO A 85 -5.79 4.30 -7.31
N LEU A 86 -6.94 4.94 -7.55
CA LEU A 86 -6.99 6.06 -8.47
C LEU A 86 -6.39 7.27 -7.75
N GLN A 87 -5.16 7.64 -8.08
CA GLN A 87 -4.42 8.68 -7.37
C GLN A 87 -3.99 9.81 -8.29
N THR A 88 -4.16 11.03 -7.80
CA THR A 88 -3.65 12.27 -8.40
C THR A 88 -2.67 12.99 -7.46
N SER A 89 -2.29 12.35 -6.35
CA SER A 89 -1.26 12.79 -5.43
C SER A 89 -0.64 11.60 -4.69
N CYS A 90 0.63 11.72 -4.34
CA CYS A 90 1.37 10.69 -3.60
C CYS A 90 0.76 10.45 -2.21
N GLU A 91 0.36 11.52 -1.51
CA GLU A 91 -0.32 11.41 -0.21
C GLU A 91 -1.64 10.66 -0.32
N GLY A 92 -2.48 11.00 -1.30
CA GLY A 92 -3.77 10.34 -1.53
C GLY A 92 -3.61 8.85 -1.80
N GLY A 93 -2.64 8.49 -2.65
CA GLY A 93 -2.31 7.10 -2.94
C GLY A 93 -1.81 6.34 -1.72
N SER A 94 -0.85 6.90 -0.98
CA SER A 94 -0.33 6.28 0.25
C SER A 94 -1.43 6.11 1.31
N MET A 95 -2.28 7.11 1.48
CA MET A 95 -3.41 7.07 2.40
C MET A 95 -4.38 5.93 2.07
N TRP A 96 -4.69 5.75 0.78
CA TRP A 96 -5.54 4.66 0.31
C TRP A 96 -5.02 3.28 0.73
N TYR A 97 -3.69 3.05 0.61
CA TYR A 97 -3.05 1.83 1.08
C TYR A 97 -3.04 1.72 2.60
N LYS A 98 -2.76 2.81 3.30
CA LYS A 98 -2.75 2.86 4.77
C LYS A 98 -4.11 2.49 5.36
N GLU A 99 -5.19 3.02 4.80
CA GLU A 99 -6.56 2.72 5.24
C GLU A 99 -6.95 1.24 5.02
N ARG A 100 -6.24 0.54 4.16
CA ARG A 100 -6.47 -0.88 3.84
C ARG A 100 -5.47 -1.85 4.48
N GLY A 101 -4.56 -1.35 5.32
CA GLY A 101 -3.49 -2.16 5.91
C GLY A 101 -2.55 -2.75 4.86
N ARG A 102 -2.33 -2.02 3.76
CA ARG A 102 -1.52 -2.40 2.61
C ARG A 102 -0.36 -1.43 2.35
N TYR A 103 0.04 -0.67 3.35
CA TYR A 103 1.19 0.23 3.26
C TYR A 103 2.29 -0.22 4.21
N VAL A 104 3.46 -0.50 3.68
CA VAL A 104 4.66 -0.79 4.48
C VAL A 104 5.45 0.49 4.65
N THR A 105 5.51 1.02 5.86
CA THR A 105 6.36 2.17 6.17
C THR A 105 7.80 1.72 6.40
N VAL A 106 8.75 2.45 5.84
CA VAL A 106 10.18 2.23 6.02
C VAL A 106 10.86 3.55 6.41
N ASN A 107 12.06 3.49 6.97
CA ASN A 107 12.87 4.64 7.37
C ASN A 107 12.10 5.64 8.27
N GLY A 108 11.27 5.11 9.17
CA GLY A 108 10.47 5.90 10.10
C GLY A 108 9.25 6.59 9.50
N GLY A 109 9.01 6.48 8.21
CA GLY A 109 7.88 7.11 7.53
C GLY A 109 7.92 8.65 7.54
N LEU A 110 6.76 9.27 7.38
CA LEU A 110 6.58 10.69 7.59
C LEU A 110 6.42 10.99 9.10
N ARG A 111 6.78 12.22 9.50
CA ARG A 111 6.59 12.66 10.89
C ARG A 111 5.11 12.54 11.30
N GLY A 112 4.84 11.97 12.46
CA GLY A 112 3.50 11.69 12.95
C GLY A 112 2.96 10.32 12.53
N GLU A 113 3.78 9.53 11.83
CA GLU A 113 3.52 8.14 11.49
C GLU A 113 4.44 7.19 12.28
N GLU A 114 5.02 7.69 13.38
CA GLU A 114 5.90 6.90 14.23
C GLU A 114 5.11 5.75 14.88
N GLY A 115 5.66 4.55 14.80
CA GLY A 115 5.06 3.34 15.34
C GLY A 115 5.84 2.11 14.93
N GLN A 116 5.47 0.98 15.48
CA GLN A 116 5.99 -0.30 15.04
C GLN A 116 5.13 -0.84 13.88
N PHE A 117 5.81 -1.32 12.86
CA PHE A 117 5.20 -1.93 11.68
C PHE A 117 5.56 -3.40 11.66
N TYR A 118 4.60 -4.24 11.27
CA TYR A 118 4.77 -5.68 11.23
C TYR A 118 4.51 -6.21 9.81
N LEU A 119 5.27 -7.19 9.41
CA LEU A 119 5.02 -7.99 8.21
C LEU A 119 3.89 -9.00 8.47
N SER A 120 3.42 -9.66 7.42
CA SER A 120 2.31 -10.63 7.50
C SER A 120 2.55 -11.78 8.47
N ASP A 121 3.80 -12.09 8.75
CA ASP A 121 4.22 -13.11 9.71
C ASP A 121 4.44 -12.59 11.14
N GLY A 122 4.15 -11.30 11.39
CA GLY A 122 4.29 -10.67 12.68
C GLY A 122 5.70 -10.19 13.02
N VAL A 123 6.64 -10.26 12.08
CA VAL A 123 7.99 -9.73 12.28
C VAL A 123 7.99 -8.22 12.06
N SER A 124 8.59 -7.46 13.00
CA SER A 124 8.75 -6.00 12.85
C SER A 124 9.62 -5.66 11.65
N VAL A 125 9.28 -4.61 10.91
CA VAL A 125 10.15 -4.08 9.85
C VAL A 125 11.45 -3.48 10.39
N ALA A 126 11.52 -3.18 11.70
CA ALA A 126 12.78 -2.80 12.36
C ALA A 126 13.72 -3.99 12.53
N ASP A 127 13.18 -5.19 12.69
CA ASP A 127 13.96 -6.43 12.87
C ASP A 127 14.29 -7.11 11.52
N ARG A 128 13.41 -6.93 10.53
CA ARG A 128 13.61 -7.46 9.18
C ARG A 128 13.06 -6.48 8.15
N PRO A 129 13.89 -5.93 7.25
CA PRO A 129 13.44 -4.99 6.23
C PRO A 129 12.42 -5.66 5.29
N TYR A 130 11.43 -4.88 4.86
CA TYR A 130 10.53 -5.29 3.81
C TYR A 130 11.28 -5.28 2.47
N ILE A 131 11.22 -6.39 1.76
CA ILE A 131 11.72 -6.50 0.38
C ILE A 131 10.51 -6.37 -0.55
N PRO A 132 10.39 -5.25 -1.30
CA PRO A 132 9.23 -5.02 -2.13
C PRO A 132 9.13 -6.06 -3.26
N GLN A 133 7.91 -6.31 -3.67
CA GLN A 133 7.56 -7.24 -4.72
C GLN A 133 7.30 -6.49 -6.04
N LYS A 134 7.41 -7.19 -7.17
CA LYS A 134 6.95 -6.67 -8.45
C LYS A 134 5.49 -6.18 -8.34
N GLY A 135 5.23 -4.99 -8.87
CA GLY A 135 3.91 -4.36 -8.83
C GLY A 135 3.62 -3.56 -7.58
N ASP A 136 4.45 -3.62 -6.54
CA ASP A 136 4.33 -2.68 -5.42
C ASP A 136 4.59 -1.24 -5.89
N LEU A 137 4.03 -0.27 -5.19
CA LEU A 137 4.31 1.14 -5.44
C LEU A 137 5.30 1.67 -4.40
N ILE A 138 6.38 2.28 -4.85
CA ILE A 138 7.36 2.96 -3.99
C ILE A 138 6.95 4.43 -3.79
N TYR A 139 6.99 4.90 -2.54
CA TYR A 139 6.70 6.29 -2.18
C TYR A 139 7.94 6.95 -1.58
N ILE A 140 8.29 8.14 -2.11
CA ILE A 140 9.57 8.82 -1.86
C ILE A 140 9.34 10.24 -1.36
N GLU A 141 10.20 10.68 -0.41
CA GLU A 141 10.34 12.05 0.06
C GLU A 141 11.79 12.49 -0.12
N TRP A 142 12.10 13.34 -1.11
CA TRP A 142 13.44 13.87 -1.30
C TRP A 142 13.73 15.14 -0.51
N TYR A 143 12.72 16.01 -0.41
CA TYR A 143 12.90 17.36 0.15
C TYR A 143 12.79 17.45 1.67
N LYS A 144 12.42 16.35 2.34
CA LYS A 144 12.26 16.30 3.80
C LYS A 144 11.27 17.35 4.36
N TYR A 145 10.22 17.66 3.58
CA TYR A 145 9.14 18.57 3.98
C TYR A 145 7.99 17.87 4.70
N ASN A 146 8.19 16.61 5.11
CA ASN A 146 7.18 15.77 5.72
C ASN A 146 5.97 15.52 4.81
N ARG A 147 6.24 15.35 3.53
CA ARG A 147 5.26 14.99 2.50
C ARG A 147 5.93 14.10 1.46
N LEU A 148 5.12 13.27 0.79
CA LEU A 148 5.60 12.45 -0.30
C LEU A 148 5.75 13.30 -1.57
N ASP A 149 6.92 13.22 -2.17
CA ASP A 149 7.25 13.99 -3.38
C ASP A 149 7.05 13.18 -4.66
N HIS A 150 7.12 11.83 -4.55
CA HIS A 150 7.12 10.98 -5.73
C HIS A 150 6.53 9.58 -5.47
N VAL A 151 6.12 8.93 -6.55
CA VAL A 151 5.66 7.54 -6.59
C VAL A 151 6.12 6.87 -7.88
N GLY A 152 6.54 5.59 -7.77
CA GLY A 152 6.93 4.75 -8.89
C GLY A 152 6.37 3.34 -8.76
N ILE A 153 6.51 2.55 -9.84
CA ILE A 153 6.11 1.13 -9.90
C ILE A 153 7.35 0.27 -9.74
N VAL A 154 7.36 -0.64 -8.77
CA VAL A 154 8.46 -1.60 -8.59
C VAL A 154 8.42 -2.63 -9.73
N GLU A 155 9.48 -2.68 -10.53
CA GLU A 155 9.64 -3.65 -11.60
C GLU A 155 10.24 -4.96 -11.08
N MET A 156 11.27 -4.86 -10.25
CA MET A 156 11.98 -6.01 -9.66
C MET A 156 12.89 -5.57 -8.51
N VAL A 157 13.34 -6.54 -7.74
CA VAL A 157 14.42 -6.36 -6.76
C VAL A 157 15.57 -7.30 -7.09
N THR A 158 16.80 -6.80 -6.97
CA THR A 158 18.02 -7.60 -7.11
C THR A 158 18.84 -7.54 -5.84
N GLN A 159 19.70 -8.52 -5.64
CA GLN A 159 20.65 -8.55 -4.53
C GLN A 159 22.05 -8.78 -5.09
N ASP A 160 22.98 -7.93 -4.70
CA ASP A 160 24.38 -8.06 -5.06
C ASP A 160 25.10 -9.15 -4.24
N ALA A 161 26.30 -9.49 -4.64
CA ALA A 161 27.11 -10.52 -3.99
C ALA A 161 27.50 -10.17 -2.53
N ASP A 162 27.49 -8.91 -2.16
CA ASP A 162 27.71 -8.42 -0.79
C ASP A 162 26.45 -8.41 0.08
N GLY A 163 25.31 -8.82 -0.48
CA GLY A 163 24.01 -8.86 0.20
C GLY A 163 23.18 -7.57 0.10
N THR A 164 23.67 -6.54 -0.59
CA THR A 164 22.94 -5.28 -0.78
C THR A 164 21.77 -5.47 -1.74
N TYR A 165 20.57 -5.05 -1.33
CA TYR A 165 19.37 -5.08 -2.17
C TYR A 165 19.19 -3.78 -2.94
N TYR A 166 18.74 -3.92 -4.18
CA TYR A 166 18.40 -2.81 -5.08
C TYR A 166 16.97 -2.95 -5.61
N VAL A 167 16.22 -1.88 -5.50
CA VAL A 167 14.84 -1.77 -5.99
C VAL A 167 14.87 -1.09 -7.35
N HIS A 168 14.45 -1.80 -8.38
CA HIS A 168 14.34 -1.26 -9.74
C HIS A 168 12.90 -0.85 -9.98
N THR A 169 12.71 0.38 -10.48
CA THR A 169 11.41 0.98 -10.68
C THR A 169 11.21 1.47 -12.11
N ILE A 170 9.94 1.63 -12.50
CA ILE A 170 9.55 2.40 -13.69
C ILE A 170 8.77 3.61 -13.19
N GLU A 171 9.19 4.80 -13.58
CA GLU A 171 8.69 6.05 -13.05
C GLU A 171 8.44 7.06 -14.17
N GLY A 172 7.37 7.83 -13.99
CA GLY A 172 7.10 9.01 -14.79
C GLY A 172 7.28 10.27 -13.95
N ASN A 173 7.70 11.36 -14.58
CA ASN A 173 7.85 12.68 -13.94
C ASN A 173 8.86 12.74 -12.78
N ASN A 174 9.90 11.93 -12.81
CA ASN A 174 10.99 12.07 -11.83
C ASN A 174 11.89 13.25 -12.23
N HIS A 175 11.60 14.42 -11.70
CA HIS A 175 12.32 15.65 -12.01
C HIS A 175 13.56 15.87 -11.14
N ILE A 176 13.80 15.04 -10.14
CA ILE A 176 15.01 15.10 -9.30
C ILE A 176 16.15 14.31 -9.92
N LEU A 177 15.87 13.05 -10.33
CA LEU A 177 16.88 12.16 -10.90
C LEU A 177 16.82 12.11 -12.43
N GLY A 178 15.72 12.56 -13.02
CA GLY A 178 15.43 12.45 -14.45
C GLY A 178 15.76 13.71 -15.26
N PRO A 179 15.61 13.60 -16.60
CA PRO A 179 15.83 14.69 -17.53
C PRO A 179 14.69 15.72 -17.51
N THR A 180 14.98 16.89 -18.09
CA THR A 180 13.95 17.90 -18.39
C THR A 180 13.87 18.07 -19.93
N PRO A 181 12.70 17.89 -20.57
CA PRO A 181 11.41 17.49 -19.97
C PRO A 181 11.43 16.10 -19.38
N ALA A 182 10.53 15.85 -18.42
CA ALA A 182 10.44 14.58 -17.70
C ALA A 182 10.06 13.43 -18.62
N VAL A 183 10.67 12.28 -18.40
CA VAL A 183 10.55 11.07 -19.23
C VAL A 183 10.11 9.90 -18.35
N VAL A 184 9.36 8.95 -18.94
CA VAL A 184 9.15 7.64 -18.32
C VAL A 184 10.39 6.78 -18.50
N GLN A 185 11.04 6.41 -17.41
CA GLN A 185 12.26 5.61 -17.46
C GLN A 185 12.46 4.75 -16.22
N ARG A 186 13.49 3.89 -16.25
CA ARG A 186 13.88 3.05 -15.12
C ARG A 186 14.79 3.80 -14.17
N TYR A 187 14.60 3.56 -12.87
CA TYR A 187 15.48 4.01 -11.81
C TYR A 187 15.88 2.84 -10.92
N THR A 188 16.92 3.05 -10.12
CA THR A 188 17.41 2.05 -9.17
C THR A 188 17.76 2.74 -7.87
N TYR A 189 17.20 2.22 -6.77
CA TYR A 189 17.45 2.69 -5.41
C TYR A 189 18.06 1.56 -4.60
N ARG A 190 18.92 1.90 -3.65
CA ARG A 190 19.24 0.93 -2.60
C ARG A 190 17.99 0.72 -1.74
N LEU A 191 17.79 -0.49 -1.22
CA LEU A 191 16.64 -0.78 -0.35
C LEU A 191 16.64 0.08 0.93
N ASP A 192 17.83 0.45 1.42
CA ASP A 192 18.05 1.29 2.59
C ASP A 192 18.20 2.79 2.27
N ASP A 193 17.81 3.24 1.07
CA ASP A 193 17.81 4.66 0.72
C ASP A 193 16.85 5.44 1.62
N ASP A 194 17.39 6.47 2.30
CA ASP A 194 16.66 7.24 3.32
C ASP A 194 15.59 8.18 2.75
N SER A 195 15.49 8.29 1.44
CA SER A 195 14.40 9.00 0.77
C SER A 195 13.13 8.14 0.63
N ILE A 196 13.25 6.82 0.69
CA ILE A 196 12.10 5.91 0.60
C ILE A 196 11.32 5.98 1.92
N ARG A 197 10.03 6.26 1.84
CA ARG A 197 9.12 6.36 3.01
C ARG A 197 8.19 5.17 3.16
N GLY A 198 7.95 4.43 2.11
CA GLY A 198 7.14 3.22 2.19
C GLY A 198 6.76 2.66 0.85
N TYR A 199 6.01 1.56 0.93
CA TYR A 199 5.50 0.82 -0.21
C TYR A 199 4.01 0.58 -0.08
N GLY A 200 3.26 0.85 -1.14
CA GLY A 200 1.90 0.37 -1.31
C GLY A 200 1.94 -1.02 -1.91
N VAL A 201 1.39 -2.02 -1.22
CA VAL A 201 1.56 -3.41 -1.60
C VAL A 201 0.32 -4.02 -2.23
N LEU A 202 0.52 -4.90 -3.23
CA LEU A 202 -0.58 -5.57 -3.92
C LEU A 202 -1.24 -6.63 -3.03
N GLN A 203 -0.50 -7.31 -2.19
CA GLN A 203 -1.04 -8.35 -1.31
C GLN A 203 -1.81 -7.77 -0.12
N GLU A 204 -2.99 -8.32 0.17
CA GLU A 204 -3.79 -7.95 1.33
C GLU A 204 -3.22 -8.50 2.64
N GLY A 205 -3.33 -7.71 3.71
CA GLY A 205 -3.07 -8.18 5.07
C GLY A 205 -1.61 -8.36 5.44
N LEU A 206 -0.70 -7.71 4.73
CA LEU A 206 0.74 -7.84 4.95
C LEU A 206 1.30 -7.00 6.10
N VAL A 207 0.57 -5.99 6.57
CA VAL A 207 1.13 -5.01 7.51
C VAL A 207 0.16 -4.68 8.62
N GLY A 208 0.65 -4.70 9.84
CA GLY A 208 -0.01 -4.16 11.01
C GLY A 208 0.82 -3.04 11.63
N TRP A 209 0.17 -2.07 12.22
CA TRP A 209 0.77 -1.04 13.05
C TRP A 209 0.44 -1.34 14.50
N GLU A 210 1.39 -1.11 15.40
CA GLU A 210 1.06 -1.04 16.81
C GLU A 210 0.49 0.36 17.09
N LEU A 211 -0.81 0.42 17.44
CA LEU A 211 -1.51 1.65 17.74
C LEU A 211 -1.90 1.66 19.22
N GLY A 212 -1.36 2.59 19.97
CA GLY A 212 -1.60 2.76 21.40
C GLY A 212 -2.05 4.17 21.77
N MET A 213 -2.18 4.44 23.08
CA MET A 213 -2.54 5.76 23.60
C MET A 213 -1.64 6.85 23.02
N GLY A 214 -2.25 7.86 22.39
CA GLY A 214 -1.55 9.00 21.79
C GLY A 214 -1.27 8.83 20.30
N SER A 215 -1.38 7.63 19.72
CA SER A 215 -1.28 7.43 18.27
C SER A 215 -2.29 8.30 17.52
N SER A 216 -1.92 8.75 16.33
CA SER A 216 -2.79 9.59 15.50
C SER A 216 -2.59 9.29 14.01
N GLY A 217 -3.52 9.77 13.17
CA GLY A 217 -3.44 9.63 11.73
C GLY A 217 -4.46 8.66 11.13
N SER A 218 -4.27 8.34 9.85
CA SER A 218 -5.21 7.56 9.05
C SER A 218 -5.42 6.13 9.57
N GLN A 219 -4.36 5.50 10.11
CA GLN A 219 -4.47 4.16 10.69
C GLN A 219 -5.35 4.13 11.93
N VAL A 220 -5.30 5.19 12.74
CA VAL A 220 -6.22 5.34 13.89
C VAL A 220 -7.64 5.53 13.41
N ILE A 221 -7.87 6.31 12.33
CA ILE A 221 -9.20 6.43 11.71
C ILE A 221 -9.71 5.07 11.27
N ALA A 222 -8.88 4.29 10.56
CA ALA A 222 -9.23 2.95 10.10
C ALA A 222 -9.56 2.02 11.28
N LEU A 223 -8.72 1.99 12.31
CA LEU A 223 -8.96 1.22 13.53
C LEU A 223 -10.28 1.61 14.21
N GLN A 224 -10.55 2.92 14.37
CA GLN A 224 -11.78 3.42 14.97
C GLN A 224 -13.01 3.04 14.17
N LYS A 225 -12.97 3.17 12.83
CA LYS A 225 -14.05 2.72 11.94
C LYS A 225 -14.33 1.23 12.10
N ASN A 226 -13.28 0.40 12.11
CA ASN A 226 -13.41 -1.05 12.25
C ASN A 226 -13.97 -1.45 13.63
N LEU A 227 -13.49 -0.82 14.70
CA LEU A 227 -14.04 -1.04 16.05
C LEU A 227 -15.51 -0.61 16.14
N LYS A 228 -15.89 0.46 15.44
CA LYS A 228 -17.27 0.95 15.38
C LYS A 228 -18.17 -0.02 14.60
N GLU A 229 -17.73 -0.50 13.44
CA GLU A 229 -18.45 -1.52 12.66
C GLU A 229 -18.64 -2.81 13.41
N LEU A 230 -17.66 -3.20 14.25
CA LEU A 230 -17.73 -4.38 15.12
C LEU A 230 -18.53 -4.14 16.41
N GLY A 231 -19.00 -2.92 16.66
CA GLY A 231 -19.82 -2.57 17.83
C GLY A 231 -19.05 -2.36 19.14
N TYR A 232 -17.72 -2.19 19.08
CA TYR A 232 -16.90 -1.93 20.28
C TYR A 232 -16.62 -0.46 20.52
N TYR A 233 -16.84 0.42 19.53
CA TYR A 233 -16.59 1.84 19.59
C TYR A 233 -17.81 2.63 19.09
N ASP A 234 -18.21 3.68 19.82
CA ASP A 234 -19.34 4.54 19.50
C ASP A 234 -18.94 6.02 19.28
N GLY A 235 -17.67 6.34 19.49
CA GLY A 235 -17.14 7.69 19.33
C GLY A 235 -16.93 8.11 17.88
N ASP A 236 -16.39 9.33 17.72
CA ASP A 236 -15.99 9.87 16.42
C ASP A 236 -14.67 9.26 15.95
N CYS A 237 -14.62 8.90 14.66
CA CYS A 237 -13.40 8.38 14.04
C CYS A 237 -12.48 9.55 13.61
N ALA A 238 -12.05 10.34 14.61
CA ALA A 238 -11.29 11.57 14.40
C ALA A 238 -9.77 11.35 14.22
N GLY A 239 -9.32 10.09 14.22
CA GLY A 239 -7.91 9.77 13.99
C GLY A 239 -6.98 10.11 15.15
N LYS A 240 -7.50 10.18 16.37
CA LYS A 240 -6.71 10.32 17.59
C LYS A 240 -7.08 9.22 18.58
N LEU A 241 -6.09 8.40 18.96
CA LEU A 241 -6.27 7.28 19.89
C LEU A 241 -6.23 7.78 21.32
N GLY A 242 -7.42 8.07 21.86
CA GLY A 242 -7.62 8.48 23.23
C GLY A 242 -8.18 7.37 24.10
N LYS A 243 -8.55 7.71 25.35
CA LYS A 243 -9.07 6.75 26.35
C LYS A 243 -10.26 5.93 25.83
N ALA A 244 -11.20 6.55 25.11
CA ALA A 244 -12.37 5.86 24.57
C ALA A 244 -11.97 4.76 23.55
N THR A 245 -11.00 5.04 22.69
CA THR A 245 -10.49 4.06 21.73
C THR A 245 -9.72 2.94 22.43
N VAL A 246 -8.92 3.26 23.47
CA VAL A 246 -8.23 2.24 24.29
C VAL A 246 -9.22 1.28 24.94
N GLU A 247 -10.29 1.78 25.53
CA GLU A 247 -11.33 0.94 26.12
C GLU A 247 -12.06 0.08 25.07
N ALA A 248 -12.28 0.61 23.88
CA ALA A 248 -12.82 -0.15 22.77
C ALA A 248 -11.89 -1.30 22.33
N ILE A 249 -10.58 -1.04 22.23
CA ILE A 249 -9.57 -2.06 21.96
C ILE A 249 -9.60 -3.15 23.03
N LYS A 250 -9.61 -2.79 24.33
CA LYS A 250 -9.68 -3.77 25.43
C LYS A 250 -10.93 -4.63 25.36
N LYS A 251 -12.10 -4.04 25.09
CA LYS A 251 -13.35 -4.78 24.91
C LYS A 251 -13.23 -5.81 23.76
N PHE A 252 -12.66 -5.39 22.64
CA PHE A 252 -12.42 -6.25 21.50
C PHE A 252 -11.41 -7.37 21.85
N GLN A 253 -10.28 -7.05 22.48
CA GLN A 253 -9.27 -8.02 22.95
C GLN A 253 -9.91 -9.08 23.84
N LYS A 254 -10.71 -8.66 24.84
CA LYS A 254 -11.46 -9.56 25.71
C LYS A 254 -12.37 -10.49 24.94
N ALA A 255 -13.16 -9.97 24.00
CA ALA A 255 -14.08 -10.77 23.18
C ALA A 255 -13.35 -11.73 22.23
N SER A 256 -12.10 -11.41 21.89
CA SER A 256 -11.22 -12.22 21.03
C SER A 256 -10.33 -13.18 21.81
N GLY A 257 -10.41 -13.21 23.14
CA GLY A 257 -9.58 -14.07 24.00
C GLY A 257 -8.11 -13.62 24.10
N LEU A 258 -7.85 -12.35 23.82
CA LEU A 258 -6.51 -11.74 23.91
C LEU A 258 -6.30 -11.03 25.24
N GLU A 259 -5.04 -10.76 25.59
CA GLU A 259 -4.69 -9.90 26.70
C GLU A 259 -5.23 -8.48 26.49
N GLN A 260 -5.84 -7.88 27.52
CA GLN A 260 -6.49 -6.57 27.43
C GLN A 260 -5.46 -5.44 27.62
N THR A 261 -4.51 -5.31 26.74
CA THR A 261 -3.45 -4.28 26.78
C THR A 261 -3.99 -2.88 26.47
N GLY A 262 -5.03 -2.79 25.63
CA GLY A 262 -5.54 -1.53 25.08
C GLY A 262 -4.69 -0.97 23.95
N THR A 263 -3.69 -1.72 23.51
CA THR A 263 -2.88 -1.45 22.32
C THR A 263 -3.32 -2.39 21.20
N ALA A 264 -3.58 -1.84 20.03
CA ALA A 264 -3.85 -2.64 18.85
C ALA A 264 -2.51 -3.08 18.24
N ASP A 265 -1.92 -4.11 18.85
CA ASP A 265 -0.72 -4.81 18.38
C ASP A 265 -1.03 -5.77 17.23
N TRP A 266 -0.01 -6.47 16.76
CA TRP A 266 -0.15 -7.46 15.68
C TRP A 266 -1.22 -8.51 15.96
N GLU A 267 -1.22 -9.11 17.15
CA GLU A 267 -2.17 -10.17 17.52
C GLU A 267 -3.61 -9.63 17.59
N THR A 268 -3.77 -8.41 18.09
CA THR A 268 -5.06 -7.71 18.13
C THR A 268 -5.57 -7.43 16.72
N GLN A 269 -4.73 -6.91 15.84
CA GLN A 269 -5.11 -6.55 14.47
C GLN A 269 -5.37 -7.79 13.60
N LYS A 270 -4.65 -8.88 13.82
CA LYS A 270 -4.81 -10.16 13.14
C LYS A 270 -6.08 -10.90 13.57
N SER A 271 -6.51 -10.75 14.83
CA SER A 271 -7.64 -11.48 15.36
C SER A 271 -8.96 -10.95 14.82
N LYS A 272 -9.62 -11.77 13.97
CA LYS A 272 -10.95 -11.52 13.41
C LYS A 272 -11.20 -10.14 12.81
N LYS A 273 -10.30 -9.69 11.90
CA LYS A 273 -10.65 -8.63 10.95
C LYS A 273 -10.86 -7.22 11.53
N ILE A 274 -10.15 -6.79 12.57
CA ILE A 274 -10.07 -5.35 12.80
C ILE A 274 -9.49 -4.64 11.56
N GLY A 275 -8.70 -5.31 10.74
CA GLY A 275 -8.18 -4.81 9.46
C GLY A 275 -8.98 -5.15 8.20
N ARG A 276 -10.10 -5.88 8.28
CA ARG A 276 -10.79 -6.43 7.10
C ARG A 276 -12.27 -6.11 6.96
N ALA A 277 -12.81 -5.18 7.71
CA ALA A 277 -14.20 -4.80 7.52
C ALA A 277 -14.27 -3.74 6.42
N SER A 278 -14.33 -4.11 5.14
CA SER A 278 -15.06 -3.26 4.20
C SER A 278 -15.09 -3.62 2.72
N CYS A 279 -14.48 -4.66 2.18
CA CYS A 279 -14.57 -4.78 0.71
C CYS A 279 -15.29 -6.01 0.15
N ARG A 280 -15.65 -7.02 0.94
CA ARG A 280 -16.34 -8.21 0.40
C ARG A 280 -17.83 -8.36 0.68
N GLU A 281 -18.41 -7.56 1.56
CA GLU A 281 -19.85 -7.71 1.89
C GLU A 281 -20.79 -6.67 1.28
N ARG A 282 -20.30 -5.71 0.52
CA ARG A 282 -21.16 -4.71 -0.15
C ARG A 282 -21.47 -4.97 -1.63
N VAL A 283 -21.13 -6.11 -2.16
CA VAL A 283 -21.49 -6.47 -3.56
C VAL A 283 -22.70 -7.42 -3.66
N CYS A 284 -23.35 -7.71 -2.56
CA CYS A 284 -24.61 -8.46 -2.60
C CYS A 284 -25.71 -7.68 -1.94
N VAL A 285 -26.23 -6.64 -2.55
CA VAL A 285 -27.65 -6.29 -2.63
C VAL A 285 -27.76 -5.05 -3.53
N MET A 286 -27.88 -5.23 -4.82
CA MET A 286 -28.75 -4.42 -5.67
C MET A 286 -29.31 -5.39 -6.73
N VAL A 287 -30.50 -5.83 -6.45
CA VAL A 287 -31.48 -6.24 -7.46
C VAL A 287 -32.43 -5.07 -7.60
#